data_f4344eb686a40d38abb7908406c19a3f
#
_entry.id   f4344eb686a40d38abb7908406c19a3f
#
_cell.length_a   1.000
_cell.length_b   1.000
_cell.length_c   1.000
_cell.angle_alpha   90.00
_cell.angle_beta   90.00
_cell.angle_gamma   90.00
#
_symmetry.space_group_name_H-M   'P 1'
#
loop_
_entity.id
_entity.type
_entity.pdbx_description
1 polymer ?
#
loop_
_entity_poly.entity_id
_entity_poly.type
_entity_poly.pdbx_seq_one_letter_code
_entity_poly.pdbx_strand_id
1 'polypeptide(L)'
;FATGEAKAQRGVGRREVGHGNLAFRALKAVMPKAPEFPYAVRVVSDILESNGSSSQASICGGCLALMDAGVQISKPVAGVAMGLITDEKNPNGRYAILTDILGDEDHLGDMDFKVAGTKDGITATQMDIKVDGLSYEVLAKALQQAHEGRMHIMGEMMKCLDKPREDYKPFVPRIKSFEIDKDFIGAVIGKGGETIQKIQAETGAVISIDEIDGKGVVDIATNDAAAMQKAYDWIQSICAVPEVGQTYHGKV
;
A
#
# COMPACT_ATOMS: atom_id res chain seq x y z
N PHE A 1 9.81 -15.11 18.24
CA PHE A 1 10.53 -16.37 17.92
C PHE A 1 11.49 -16.19 16.74
N ALA A 2 11.26 -15.20 15.89
CA ALA A 2 12.12 -14.88 14.74
C ALA A 2 13.60 -14.57 15.12
N THR A 3 13.83 -14.12 16.36
CA THR A 3 15.16 -13.89 16.90
C THR A 3 15.71 -15.08 17.71
N GLY A 4 15.08 -16.26 17.63
CA GLY A 4 15.45 -17.46 18.36
C GLY A 4 14.95 -17.53 19.81
N GLU A 5 14.11 -16.60 20.25
CA GLU A 5 13.54 -16.63 21.58
C GLU A 5 12.49 -17.74 21.73
N ALA A 6 12.73 -18.70 22.60
CA ALA A 6 11.76 -19.74 22.96
C ALA A 6 10.87 -19.27 24.12
N LYS A 7 9.75 -18.64 23.82
CA LYS A 7 8.77 -18.24 24.85
C LYS A 7 7.33 -18.44 24.37
N ALA A 8 6.38 -18.52 25.30
CA ALA A 8 4.97 -18.61 24.97
C ALA A 8 4.51 -17.33 24.21
N GLN A 9 3.75 -17.50 23.12
CA GLN A 9 3.14 -16.39 22.41
C GLN A 9 2.09 -15.72 23.29
N ARG A 10 2.25 -14.41 23.51
CA ARG A 10 1.35 -13.57 24.33
C ARG A 10 0.84 -12.40 23.52
N GLY A 11 0.21 -12.65 22.38
CA GLY A 11 -0.30 -11.58 21.51
C GLY A 11 0.84 -10.72 20.92
N VAL A 12 0.46 -9.56 20.37
CA VAL A 12 1.39 -8.63 19.70
C VAL A 12 2.08 -7.77 20.75
N GLY A 13 3.43 -7.77 20.78
CA GLY A 13 4.22 -6.96 21.68
C GLY A 13 4.40 -5.52 21.21
N ARG A 14 4.95 -4.65 22.05
CA ARG A 14 5.21 -3.24 21.71
C ARG A 14 6.13 -3.07 20.50
N ARG A 15 7.11 -3.97 20.36
CA ARG A 15 8.08 -3.95 19.27
C ARG A 15 7.38 -4.21 17.93
N GLU A 16 6.53 -5.23 17.87
CA GLU A 16 5.77 -5.57 16.68
C GLU A 16 4.80 -4.44 16.29
N VAL A 17 4.14 -3.81 17.26
CA VAL A 17 3.27 -2.64 17.02
C VAL A 17 4.08 -1.47 16.44
N GLY A 18 5.26 -1.18 17.00
CA GLY A 18 6.17 -0.13 16.51
C GLY A 18 6.64 -0.39 15.07
N HIS A 19 7.07 -1.63 14.79
CA HIS A 19 7.50 -2.04 13.44
C HIS A 19 6.35 -1.95 12.43
N GLY A 20 5.16 -2.43 12.79
CA GLY A 20 3.97 -2.34 11.95
C GLY A 20 3.57 -0.89 11.66
N ASN A 21 3.64 -0.02 12.66
CA ASN A 21 3.33 1.41 12.48
C ASN A 21 4.36 2.11 11.58
N LEU A 22 5.65 1.77 11.67
CA LEU A 22 6.67 2.30 10.78
C LEU A 22 6.40 1.88 9.33
N ALA A 23 6.10 0.60 9.09
CA ALA A 23 5.75 0.08 7.77
C ALA A 23 4.47 0.73 7.24
N PHE A 24 3.45 0.87 8.07
CA PHE A 24 2.20 1.56 7.71
C PHE A 24 2.47 3.00 7.25
N ARG A 25 3.24 3.80 8.01
CA ARG A 25 3.57 5.19 7.64
C ARG A 25 4.35 5.25 6.33
N ALA A 26 5.32 4.34 6.16
CA ALA A 26 6.17 4.28 4.98
C ALA A 26 5.36 4.01 3.69
N LEU A 27 4.44 3.04 3.74
CA LEU A 27 3.67 2.60 2.58
C LEU A 27 2.43 3.47 2.32
N LYS A 28 1.78 4.01 3.36
CA LYS A 28 0.59 4.86 3.22
C LYS A 28 0.81 6.04 2.29
N ALA A 29 2.01 6.60 2.26
CA ALA A 29 2.35 7.76 1.43
C ALA A 29 2.23 7.50 -0.08
N VAL A 30 2.34 6.24 -0.50
CA VAL A 30 2.31 5.83 -1.92
C VAL A 30 1.04 5.09 -2.32
N MET A 31 0.13 4.87 -1.38
CA MET A 31 -1.14 4.19 -1.66
C MET A 31 -2.05 5.04 -2.54
N PRO A 32 -2.76 4.44 -3.50
CA PRO A 32 -3.84 5.11 -4.21
C PRO A 32 -4.95 5.53 -3.26
N LYS A 33 -5.71 6.56 -3.64
CA LYS A 33 -6.76 7.16 -2.81
C LYS A 33 -8.15 6.84 -3.35
N ALA A 34 -9.16 6.93 -2.49
CA ALA A 34 -10.55 6.94 -2.92
C ALA A 34 -10.84 8.23 -3.76
N PRO A 35 -11.76 8.17 -4.75
CA PRO A 35 -12.61 7.02 -5.10
C PRO A 35 -11.94 6.00 -6.03
N GLU A 36 -10.75 6.27 -6.57
CA GLU A 36 -10.07 5.43 -7.57
C GLU A 36 -9.70 4.04 -7.03
N PHE A 37 -9.54 3.93 -5.70
CA PHE A 37 -9.19 2.69 -5.03
C PHE A 37 -10.10 2.44 -3.82
N PRO A 38 -11.27 1.82 -4.02
CA PRO A 38 -12.29 1.64 -2.98
C PRO A 38 -12.04 0.41 -2.10
N TYR A 39 -10.78 0.06 -1.83
CA TYR A 39 -10.42 -1.13 -1.05
C TYR A 39 -9.83 -0.77 0.30
N ALA A 40 -10.18 -1.57 1.32
CA ALA A 40 -9.41 -1.66 2.55
C ALA A 40 -8.27 -2.67 2.36
N VAL A 41 -7.04 -2.25 2.64
CA VAL A 41 -5.84 -3.08 2.46
C VAL A 41 -5.25 -3.44 3.81
N ARG A 42 -5.02 -4.73 4.02
CA ARG A 42 -4.26 -5.25 5.15
C ARG A 42 -2.98 -5.92 4.64
N VAL A 43 -1.83 -5.36 5.02
CA VAL A 43 -0.52 -5.98 4.79
C VAL A 43 -0.15 -6.77 6.03
N VAL A 44 0.14 -8.06 5.88
CA VAL A 44 0.60 -8.93 6.95
C VAL A 44 2.05 -9.31 6.68
N SER A 45 2.92 -9.12 7.66
CA SER A 45 4.34 -9.48 7.59
C SER A 45 4.66 -10.47 8.70
N ASP A 46 4.90 -11.71 8.33
CA ASP A 46 5.33 -12.78 9.24
C ASP A 46 6.85 -12.93 9.13
N ILE A 47 7.57 -12.54 10.18
CA ILE A 47 9.03 -12.63 10.24
C ILE A 47 9.41 -14.01 10.79
N LEU A 48 9.95 -14.85 9.92
CA LEU A 48 10.35 -16.23 10.26
C LEU A 48 11.76 -16.27 10.85
N GLU A 49 12.67 -15.42 10.36
CA GLU A 49 14.06 -15.31 10.80
C GLU A 49 14.54 -13.88 10.63
N SER A 50 15.37 -13.38 11.51
CA SER A 50 15.91 -12.01 11.46
C SER A 50 17.26 -11.92 12.15
N ASN A 51 18.20 -11.19 11.52
CA ASN A 51 19.43 -10.72 12.12
C ASN A 51 19.58 -9.20 11.89
N GLY A 52 18.65 -8.44 12.44
CA GLY A 52 18.57 -6.97 12.29
C GLY A 52 17.44 -6.55 11.37
N SER A 53 16.89 -5.41 11.67
CA SER A 53 15.90 -4.61 10.93
C SER A 53 14.74 -5.34 10.24
N SER A 54 14.02 -6.19 10.97
CA SER A 54 12.79 -6.84 10.47
C SER A 54 11.73 -5.82 9.98
N SER A 55 11.72 -4.59 10.52
CA SER A 55 10.82 -3.53 10.08
C SER A 55 11.11 -3.07 8.65
N GLN A 56 12.38 -2.96 8.26
CA GLN A 56 12.74 -2.58 6.89
C GLN A 56 12.45 -3.70 5.90
N ALA A 57 12.67 -4.96 6.30
CA ALA A 57 12.23 -6.12 5.54
C ALA A 57 10.69 -6.11 5.32
N SER A 58 9.91 -5.78 6.36
CA SER A 58 8.44 -5.65 6.26
C SER A 58 8.02 -4.52 5.31
N ILE A 59 8.75 -3.41 5.26
CA ILE A 59 8.49 -2.32 4.30
C ILE A 59 8.76 -2.78 2.88
N CYS A 60 9.92 -3.36 2.61
CA CYS A 60 10.32 -3.83 1.29
C CYS A 60 9.41 -4.96 0.79
N GLY A 61 9.17 -5.98 1.62
CA GLY A 61 8.27 -7.09 1.30
C GLY A 61 6.83 -6.65 1.15
N GLY A 62 6.35 -5.74 2.01
CA GLY A 62 5.02 -5.14 1.92
C GLY A 62 4.84 -4.33 0.63
N CYS A 63 5.85 -3.58 0.20
CA CYS A 63 5.85 -2.87 -1.07
C CYS A 63 5.72 -3.84 -2.26
N LEU A 64 6.54 -4.89 -2.31
CA LEU A 64 6.47 -5.91 -3.35
C LEU A 64 5.12 -6.66 -3.33
N ALA A 65 4.58 -6.97 -2.15
CA ALA A 65 3.29 -7.62 -2.01
C ALA A 65 2.13 -6.77 -2.52
N LEU A 66 2.15 -5.46 -2.26
CA LEU A 66 1.17 -4.51 -2.81
C LEU A 66 1.25 -4.47 -4.34
N MET A 67 2.45 -4.38 -4.89
CA MET A 67 2.68 -4.38 -6.34
C MET A 67 2.24 -5.70 -6.98
N ASP A 68 2.54 -6.84 -6.35
CA ASP A 68 2.13 -8.17 -6.84
C ASP A 68 0.61 -8.41 -6.73
N ALA A 69 -0.05 -7.77 -5.77
CA ALA A 69 -1.51 -7.78 -5.67
C ALA A 69 -2.22 -6.91 -6.72
N GLY A 70 -1.49 -6.12 -7.50
CA GLY A 70 -2.05 -5.19 -8.49
C GLY A 70 -2.46 -3.83 -7.92
N VAL A 71 -2.03 -3.51 -6.69
CA VAL A 71 -2.28 -2.19 -6.11
C VAL A 71 -1.39 -1.17 -6.81
N GLN A 72 -2.00 -0.19 -7.47
CA GLN A 72 -1.29 0.84 -8.25
C GLN A 72 -0.67 1.90 -7.33
N ILE A 73 0.35 1.49 -6.56
CA ILE A 73 1.12 2.43 -5.73
C ILE A 73 1.82 3.44 -6.63
N SER A 74 1.91 4.69 -6.17
CA SER A 74 2.48 5.78 -7.00
C SER A 74 3.97 5.60 -7.29
N LYS A 75 4.73 5.03 -6.34
CA LYS A 75 6.17 4.75 -6.45
C LYS A 75 6.57 3.62 -5.50
N PRO A 76 7.57 2.80 -5.85
CA PRO A 76 8.14 1.82 -4.94
C PRO A 76 8.78 2.47 -3.70
N VAL A 77 8.72 1.76 -2.59
CA VAL A 77 9.32 2.17 -1.30
C VAL A 77 10.29 1.11 -0.85
N ALA A 78 11.50 1.52 -0.53
CA ALA A 78 12.50 0.69 0.14
C ALA A 78 12.87 1.30 1.50
N GLY A 79 13.41 0.50 2.39
CA GLY A 79 13.89 0.94 3.68
C GLY A 79 15.23 0.32 4.03
N VAL A 80 16.02 1.05 4.83
CA VAL A 80 17.31 0.61 5.35
C VAL A 80 17.45 1.03 6.82
N ALA A 81 18.17 0.25 7.62
CA ALA A 81 18.57 0.61 8.97
C ALA A 81 20.04 1.01 8.99
N MET A 82 20.29 2.20 9.49
CA MET A 82 21.62 2.77 9.66
C MET A 82 22.05 2.65 11.13
N GLY A 83 23.33 2.42 11.34
CA GLY A 83 23.96 2.45 12.65
C GLY A 83 24.98 3.56 12.78
N LEU A 84 25.38 3.84 14.01
CA LEU A 84 26.47 4.72 14.34
C LEU A 84 27.31 4.08 15.43
N ILE A 85 28.64 4.16 15.28
CA ILE A 85 29.60 3.85 16.33
C ILE A 85 30.46 5.08 16.50
N THR A 86 30.59 5.54 17.76
CA THR A 86 31.41 6.68 18.12
C THR A 86 32.55 6.25 19.02
N ASP A 87 33.60 7.05 19.10
CA ASP A 87 34.65 6.89 20.08
C ASP A 87 34.12 7.36 21.46
N GLU A 88 33.95 6.44 22.40
CA GLU A 88 33.46 6.75 23.78
C GLU A 88 34.25 7.86 24.46
N LYS A 89 35.57 7.98 24.16
CA LYS A 89 36.43 9.00 24.72
C LYS A 89 36.33 10.34 24.06
N ASN A 90 35.84 10.38 22.81
CA ASN A 90 35.69 11.58 22.05
C ASN A 90 34.53 11.43 21.03
N PRO A 91 33.27 11.51 21.45
CA PRO A 91 32.09 11.30 20.61
C PRO A 91 32.02 12.24 19.39
N ASN A 92 32.68 13.41 19.46
CA ASN A 92 32.78 14.37 18.34
C ASN A 92 34.04 14.18 17.48
N GLY A 93 34.89 13.18 17.78
CA GLY A 93 36.14 12.95 17.10
C GLY A 93 36.06 11.92 16.00
N ARG A 94 35.93 10.66 16.37
CA ARG A 94 35.89 9.54 15.44
C ARG A 94 34.51 8.90 15.47
N TYR A 95 33.93 8.65 14.31
CA TYR A 95 32.69 7.91 14.18
C TYR A 95 32.66 7.09 12.88
N ALA A 96 31.87 6.05 12.88
CA ALA A 96 31.55 5.27 11.69
C ALA A 96 30.04 5.15 11.54
N ILE A 97 29.52 5.44 10.36
CA ILE A 97 28.11 5.21 10.00
C ILE A 97 28.06 3.88 9.27
N LEU A 98 27.18 3.00 9.77
CA LEU A 98 26.97 1.65 9.24
C LEU A 98 25.68 1.62 8.42
N THR A 99 25.68 0.87 7.32
CA THR A 99 24.51 0.68 6.45
C THR A 99 24.01 -0.75 6.59
N ASP A 100 22.70 -0.93 6.72
CA ASP A 100 22.02 -2.23 6.83
C ASP A 100 22.55 -3.07 8.00
N ILE A 101 22.36 -2.52 9.21
CA ILE A 101 22.95 -3.03 10.43
C ILE A 101 22.41 -4.39 10.85
N LEU A 102 23.29 -5.22 11.39
CA LEU A 102 22.97 -6.49 12.04
C LEU A 102 22.42 -6.26 13.45
N GLY A 103 21.85 -7.32 14.04
CA GLY A 103 21.30 -7.27 15.40
C GLY A 103 22.33 -6.86 16.46
N ASP A 104 23.56 -7.34 16.37
CA ASP A 104 24.65 -6.96 17.29
C ASP A 104 25.08 -5.51 17.10
N GLU A 105 25.06 -5.00 15.86
CA GLU A 105 25.39 -3.61 15.55
C GLU A 105 24.29 -2.65 16.04
N ASP A 106 23.01 -3.08 16.00
CA ASP A 106 21.90 -2.36 16.66
C ASP A 106 22.10 -2.35 18.19
N HIS A 107 22.43 -3.50 18.78
CA HIS A 107 22.52 -3.62 20.22
C HIS A 107 23.72 -2.87 20.82
N LEU A 108 24.88 -2.96 20.19
CA LEU A 108 26.13 -2.39 20.66
C LEU A 108 26.41 -0.97 20.13
N GLY A 109 25.75 -0.58 19.05
CA GLY A 109 25.93 0.73 18.42
C GLY A 109 25.26 1.86 19.17
N ASP A 110 25.60 3.09 18.82
CA ASP A 110 25.17 4.34 19.46
C ASP A 110 23.89 4.91 18.84
N MET A 111 23.50 4.43 17.65
CA MET A 111 22.30 4.83 16.95
C MET A 111 21.72 3.67 16.15
N ASP A 112 20.40 3.52 16.18
CA ASP A 112 19.58 2.78 15.21
C ASP A 112 18.69 3.80 14.46
N PHE A 113 18.99 4.04 13.18
CA PHE A 113 18.28 5.02 12.39
C PHE A 113 17.66 4.37 11.15
N LYS A 114 16.35 4.15 11.20
CA LYS A 114 15.58 3.55 10.14
C LYS A 114 15.05 4.62 9.21
N VAL A 115 15.35 4.48 7.91
CA VAL A 115 14.93 5.42 6.87
C VAL A 115 14.25 4.65 5.75
N ALA A 116 12.99 4.99 5.48
CA ALA A 116 12.22 4.43 4.37
C ALA A 116 11.76 5.53 3.42
N GLY A 117 11.63 5.20 2.15
CA GLY A 117 11.14 6.16 1.15
C GLY A 117 11.26 5.67 -0.28
N THR A 118 10.77 6.51 -1.18
CA THR A 118 10.87 6.36 -2.63
C THR A 118 12.24 6.86 -3.13
N LYS A 119 12.46 6.79 -4.43
CA LYS A 119 13.65 7.40 -5.05
C LYS A 119 13.70 8.93 -4.88
N ASP A 120 12.55 9.58 -4.69
CA ASP A 120 12.44 11.05 -4.69
C ASP A 120 12.40 11.65 -3.28
N GLY A 121 12.18 10.82 -2.24
CA GLY A 121 12.11 11.33 -0.88
C GLY A 121 11.79 10.28 0.16
N ILE A 122 11.87 10.72 1.42
CA ILE A 122 11.61 9.91 2.61
C ILE A 122 10.11 9.88 2.90
N THR A 123 9.57 8.71 3.19
CA THR A 123 8.17 8.52 3.58
C THR A 123 8.00 8.24 5.08
N ALA A 124 8.99 7.63 5.72
CA ALA A 124 8.99 7.40 7.15
C ALA A 124 10.41 7.27 7.71
N THR A 125 10.59 7.72 8.93
CA THR A 125 11.81 7.53 9.72
C THR A 125 11.48 7.08 11.14
N GLN A 126 12.44 6.38 11.74
CA GLN A 126 12.50 6.11 13.18
C GLN A 126 13.96 6.16 13.60
N MET A 127 14.25 6.88 14.65
CA MET A 127 15.60 6.97 15.23
C MET A 127 15.56 6.62 16.71
N ASP A 128 16.51 5.82 17.12
CA ASP A 128 16.85 5.57 18.51
C ASP A 128 18.33 5.89 18.70
N ILE A 129 18.65 6.77 19.64
CA ILE A 129 20.02 7.19 19.94
C ILE A 129 20.35 6.89 21.40
N LYS A 130 21.56 6.37 21.63
CA LYS A 130 22.06 5.96 22.95
C LYS A 130 23.16 6.89 23.46
N VAL A 131 23.38 8.01 22.75
CA VAL A 131 24.35 9.06 23.09
C VAL A 131 23.62 10.39 23.33
N ASP A 132 24.28 11.35 23.97
CA ASP A 132 23.73 12.66 24.36
C ASP A 132 23.55 13.62 23.15
N GLY A 133 23.01 13.10 22.03
CA GLY A 133 22.72 13.86 20.83
C GLY A 133 23.69 13.57 19.68
N LEU A 134 23.32 14.05 18.50
CA LEU A 134 24.09 13.91 17.27
C LEU A 134 24.34 15.29 16.67
N SER A 135 25.55 15.49 16.11
CA SER A 135 25.80 16.70 15.32
C SER A 135 25.01 16.67 14.01
N TYR A 136 24.63 17.85 13.50
CA TYR A 136 23.98 17.97 12.21
C TYR A 136 24.81 17.39 11.06
N GLU A 137 26.14 17.43 11.17
CA GLU A 137 27.05 16.83 10.18
C GLU A 137 26.90 15.32 10.13
N VAL A 138 26.91 14.64 11.28
CA VAL A 138 26.71 13.18 11.39
C VAL A 138 25.34 12.80 10.85
N LEU A 139 24.29 13.53 11.23
CA LEU A 139 22.94 13.29 10.75
C LEU A 139 22.81 13.45 9.23
N ALA A 140 23.40 14.50 8.66
CA ALA A 140 23.39 14.72 7.23
C ALA A 140 24.10 13.60 6.46
N LYS A 141 25.27 13.15 6.94
CA LYS A 141 25.99 12.01 6.37
C LYS A 141 25.21 10.71 6.48
N ALA A 142 24.56 10.46 7.63
CA ALA A 142 23.72 9.28 7.84
C ALA A 142 22.53 9.26 6.87
N LEU A 143 21.88 10.40 6.63
CA LEU A 143 20.80 10.52 5.66
C LEU A 143 21.28 10.30 4.22
N GLN A 144 22.45 10.84 3.85
CA GLN A 144 23.03 10.63 2.54
C GLN A 144 23.36 9.15 2.31
N GLN A 145 24.03 8.52 3.26
CA GLN A 145 24.39 7.10 3.21
C GLN A 145 23.14 6.21 3.22
N ALA A 146 22.09 6.59 3.98
CA ALA A 146 20.79 5.91 3.96
C ALA A 146 20.10 6.03 2.59
N HIS A 147 20.24 7.15 1.90
CA HIS A 147 19.74 7.29 0.54
C HIS A 147 20.42 6.29 -0.41
N GLU A 148 21.74 6.20 -0.37
CA GLU A 148 22.51 5.26 -1.19
C GLU A 148 22.14 3.81 -0.90
N GLY A 149 22.05 3.43 0.38
CA GLY A 149 21.60 2.09 0.80
C GLY A 149 20.19 1.76 0.33
N ARG A 150 19.24 2.70 0.48
CA ARG A 150 17.87 2.51 -0.02
C ARG A 150 17.81 2.35 -1.54
N MET A 151 18.60 3.11 -2.29
CA MET A 151 18.63 3.00 -3.75
C MET A 151 19.19 1.65 -4.18
N HIS A 152 20.22 1.15 -3.49
CA HIS A 152 20.74 -0.20 -3.72
C HIS A 152 19.67 -1.27 -3.46
N ILE A 153 19.02 -1.26 -2.28
CA ILE A 153 17.94 -2.20 -1.92
C ILE A 153 16.78 -2.11 -2.92
N MET A 154 16.36 -0.91 -3.28
CA MET A 154 15.32 -0.69 -4.28
C MET A 154 15.72 -1.30 -5.63
N GLY A 155 16.96 -1.17 -6.05
CA GLY A 155 17.48 -1.80 -7.26
C GLY A 155 17.34 -3.33 -7.23
N GLU A 156 17.62 -3.97 -6.09
CA GLU A 156 17.40 -5.41 -5.93
C GLU A 156 15.91 -5.80 -5.95
N MET A 157 15.05 -5.01 -5.28
CA MET A 157 13.59 -5.22 -5.34
C MET A 157 13.06 -5.15 -6.77
N MET A 158 13.51 -4.17 -7.57
CA MET A 158 13.06 -3.97 -8.95
C MET A 158 13.49 -5.09 -9.91
N LYS A 159 14.50 -5.88 -9.57
CA LYS A 159 14.83 -7.10 -10.33
C LYS A 159 13.75 -8.18 -10.16
N CYS A 160 13.03 -8.18 -9.05
CA CYS A 160 11.93 -9.10 -8.80
C CYS A 160 10.63 -8.62 -9.43
N LEU A 161 10.27 -7.35 -9.20
CA LEU A 161 9.04 -6.73 -9.71
C LEU A 161 9.28 -5.22 -9.84
N ASP A 162 9.35 -4.72 -11.06
CA ASP A 162 9.72 -3.32 -11.36
C ASP A 162 8.53 -2.34 -11.35
N LYS A 163 7.33 -2.87 -11.54
CA LYS A 163 6.07 -2.09 -11.53
C LYS A 163 4.93 -2.93 -10.94
N PRO A 164 3.86 -2.30 -10.44
CA PRO A 164 2.65 -3.01 -10.07
C PRO A 164 2.12 -3.84 -11.23
N ARG A 165 1.53 -5.00 -10.92
CA ARG A 165 0.81 -5.78 -11.93
C ARG A 165 -0.34 -4.96 -12.51
N GLU A 166 -0.62 -5.14 -13.79
CA GLU A 166 -1.61 -4.36 -14.52
C GLU A 166 -3.03 -4.62 -14.05
N ASP A 167 -3.27 -5.81 -13.50
CA ASP A 167 -4.59 -6.22 -13.00
C ASP A 167 -4.46 -6.96 -11.66
N TYR A 168 -5.58 -7.01 -10.93
CA TYR A 168 -5.71 -7.80 -9.71
C TYR A 168 -5.65 -9.30 -10.00
N LYS A 169 -5.31 -10.08 -8.99
CA LYS A 169 -5.36 -11.54 -9.08
C LYS A 169 -6.81 -12.01 -9.27
N PRO A 170 -7.05 -13.17 -9.94
CA PRO A 170 -8.41 -13.61 -10.31
C PRO A 170 -9.39 -13.72 -9.15
N PHE A 171 -8.90 -14.00 -7.94
CA PHE A 171 -9.72 -14.17 -6.73
C PHE A 171 -10.02 -12.86 -5.99
N VAL A 172 -9.45 -11.73 -6.43
CA VAL A 172 -9.68 -10.43 -5.77
C VAL A 172 -11.05 -9.89 -6.18
N PRO A 173 -11.91 -9.51 -5.23
CA PRO A 173 -13.16 -8.82 -5.53
C PRO A 173 -12.88 -7.52 -6.29
N ARG A 174 -13.50 -7.35 -7.45
CA ARG A 174 -13.45 -6.12 -8.24
C ARG A 174 -14.56 -5.21 -7.78
N ILE A 175 -14.24 -3.94 -7.56
CA ILE A 175 -15.20 -2.90 -7.23
C ILE A 175 -15.03 -1.79 -8.27
N LYS A 176 -16.13 -1.38 -8.91
CA LYS A 176 -16.18 -0.26 -9.84
C LYS A 176 -17.25 0.70 -9.39
N SER A 177 -16.83 1.92 -9.01
CA SER A 177 -17.71 3.02 -8.66
C SER A 177 -17.79 4.00 -9.82
N PHE A 178 -19.01 4.48 -10.14
CA PHE A 178 -19.23 5.54 -11.12
C PHE A 178 -20.50 6.30 -10.81
N GLU A 179 -20.59 7.51 -11.34
CA GLU A 179 -21.75 8.38 -11.17
C GLU A 179 -22.73 8.24 -12.34
N ILE A 180 -24.01 8.32 -12.03
CA ILE A 180 -25.09 8.48 -12.97
C ILE A 180 -25.90 9.73 -12.62
N ASP A 181 -26.65 10.28 -13.58
CA ASP A 181 -27.59 11.33 -13.29
C ASP A 181 -28.70 10.82 -12.34
N LYS A 182 -29.10 11.65 -11.37
CA LYS A 182 -30.13 11.34 -10.39
C LYS A 182 -31.42 10.82 -11.04
N ASP A 183 -31.80 11.37 -12.19
CA ASP A 183 -33.02 11.01 -12.89
C ASP A 183 -33.05 9.53 -13.35
N PHE A 184 -31.89 8.91 -13.52
CA PHE A 184 -31.76 7.49 -13.89
C PHE A 184 -31.76 6.52 -12.70
N ILE A 185 -31.60 6.97 -11.44
CA ILE A 185 -31.59 6.08 -10.26
C ILE A 185 -32.84 5.19 -10.27
N GLY A 186 -34.02 5.80 -10.46
CA GLY A 186 -35.29 5.07 -10.50
C GLY A 186 -35.38 4.04 -11.64
N ALA A 187 -34.81 4.34 -12.81
CA ALA A 187 -34.80 3.42 -13.94
C ALA A 187 -33.86 2.24 -13.75
N VAL A 188 -32.68 2.48 -13.16
CA VAL A 188 -31.68 1.43 -12.83
C VAL A 188 -32.20 0.51 -11.72
N ILE A 189 -32.83 1.06 -10.70
CA ILE A 189 -33.45 0.24 -9.64
C ILE A 189 -34.65 -0.54 -10.19
N GLY A 190 -35.50 0.11 -10.98
CA GLY A 190 -36.75 -0.44 -11.50
C GLY A 190 -37.85 -0.49 -10.45
N LYS A 191 -39.07 -0.83 -10.88
CA LYS A 191 -40.25 -0.91 -10.02
C LYS A 191 -40.06 -2.02 -8.98
N GLY A 192 -40.01 -1.62 -7.69
CA GLY A 192 -39.76 -2.58 -6.61
C GLY A 192 -38.39 -3.26 -6.63
N GLY A 193 -37.41 -2.70 -7.34
CA GLY A 193 -36.05 -3.27 -7.43
C GLY A 193 -35.88 -4.31 -8.55
N GLU A 194 -36.88 -4.49 -9.43
CA GLU A 194 -36.90 -5.55 -10.45
C GLU A 194 -35.71 -5.49 -11.42
N THR A 195 -35.35 -4.28 -11.88
CA THR A 195 -34.27 -4.10 -12.86
C THR A 195 -32.91 -4.43 -12.25
N ILE A 196 -32.60 -3.86 -11.08
CA ILE A 196 -31.32 -4.12 -10.41
C ILE A 196 -31.17 -5.58 -10.01
N GLN A 197 -32.24 -6.21 -9.50
CA GLN A 197 -32.23 -7.63 -9.17
C GLN A 197 -32.00 -8.53 -10.40
N LYS A 198 -32.58 -8.16 -11.55
CA LYS A 198 -32.35 -8.88 -12.80
C LYS A 198 -30.90 -8.77 -13.26
N ILE A 199 -30.31 -7.56 -13.22
CA ILE A 199 -28.89 -7.36 -13.55
C ILE A 199 -28.02 -8.21 -12.64
N GLN A 200 -28.25 -8.19 -11.33
CA GLN A 200 -27.51 -8.99 -10.36
C GLN A 200 -27.65 -10.50 -10.62
N ALA A 201 -28.87 -10.98 -10.88
CA ALA A 201 -29.11 -12.39 -11.16
C ALA A 201 -28.43 -12.90 -12.44
N GLU A 202 -28.41 -12.08 -13.51
CA GLU A 202 -27.80 -12.48 -14.78
C GLU A 202 -26.28 -12.31 -14.84
N THR A 203 -25.71 -11.44 -14.00
CA THR A 203 -24.27 -11.18 -13.98
C THR A 203 -23.56 -11.82 -12.79
N GLY A 204 -24.28 -12.13 -11.72
CA GLY A 204 -23.67 -12.56 -10.45
C GLY A 204 -22.97 -11.42 -9.70
N ALA A 205 -23.07 -10.17 -10.16
CA ALA A 205 -22.51 -9.01 -9.49
C ALA A 205 -23.44 -8.53 -8.37
N VAL A 206 -22.86 -7.93 -7.33
CA VAL A 206 -23.60 -7.18 -6.31
C VAL A 206 -23.57 -5.70 -6.72
N ILE A 207 -24.74 -5.05 -6.71
CA ILE A 207 -24.86 -3.66 -7.14
C ILE A 207 -25.54 -2.88 -6.02
N SER A 208 -24.95 -1.76 -5.62
CA SER A 208 -25.58 -0.76 -4.76
C SER A 208 -25.64 0.60 -5.45
N ILE A 209 -26.65 1.38 -5.11
CA ILE A 209 -26.84 2.74 -5.62
C ILE A 209 -27.22 3.64 -4.46
N ASP A 210 -26.43 4.68 -4.26
CA ASP A 210 -26.67 5.72 -3.27
C ASP A 210 -26.82 7.09 -3.93
N GLU A 211 -27.69 7.95 -3.40
CA GLU A 211 -27.78 9.34 -3.81
C GLU A 211 -26.80 10.18 -2.98
N ILE A 212 -25.78 10.74 -3.62
CA ILE A 212 -24.77 11.59 -2.99
C ILE A 212 -24.66 12.89 -3.82
N ASP A 213 -24.79 14.04 -3.18
CA ASP A 213 -24.65 15.37 -3.78
C ASP A 213 -25.49 15.58 -5.06
N GLY A 214 -26.69 14.98 -5.11
CA GLY A 214 -27.62 15.11 -6.23
C GLY A 214 -27.28 14.25 -7.46
N LYS A 215 -26.39 13.27 -7.29
CA LYS A 215 -26.05 12.23 -8.28
C LYS A 215 -26.31 10.84 -7.73
N GLY A 216 -26.50 9.87 -8.59
CA GLY A 216 -26.50 8.47 -8.23
C GLY A 216 -25.08 7.92 -8.27
N VAL A 217 -24.55 7.46 -7.14
CA VAL A 217 -23.28 6.73 -7.09
C VAL A 217 -23.59 5.25 -7.15
N VAL A 218 -23.11 4.59 -8.20
CA VAL A 218 -23.31 3.17 -8.44
C VAL A 218 -22.04 2.42 -8.15
N ASP A 219 -22.11 1.44 -7.24
CA ASP A 219 -21.03 0.52 -6.92
C ASP A 219 -21.37 -0.89 -7.45
N ILE A 220 -20.50 -1.45 -8.27
CA ILE A 220 -20.59 -2.82 -8.74
C ILE A 220 -19.45 -3.63 -8.14
N ALA A 221 -19.75 -4.72 -7.45
CA ALA A 221 -18.78 -5.63 -6.85
C ALA A 221 -18.93 -7.05 -7.39
N THR A 222 -17.85 -7.64 -7.89
CA THR A 222 -17.79 -9.03 -8.36
C THR A 222 -16.36 -9.54 -8.46
N ASN A 223 -16.17 -10.87 -8.40
CA ASN A 223 -14.87 -11.51 -8.61
C ASN A 223 -14.55 -11.77 -10.09
N ASP A 224 -15.50 -11.56 -10.98
CA ASP A 224 -15.39 -11.84 -12.43
C ASP A 224 -15.34 -10.53 -13.23
N ALA A 225 -14.28 -10.34 -14.01
CA ALA A 225 -14.10 -9.16 -14.85
C ALA A 225 -15.15 -9.08 -15.96
N ALA A 226 -15.58 -10.20 -16.54
CA ALA A 226 -16.60 -10.23 -17.57
C ALA A 226 -17.98 -9.88 -17.00
N ALA A 227 -18.30 -10.39 -15.82
CA ALA A 227 -19.50 -10.03 -15.07
C ALA A 227 -19.53 -8.53 -14.72
N MET A 228 -18.39 -7.98 -14.28
CA MET A 228 -18.23 -6.55 -14.02
C MET A 228 -18.57 -5.72 -15.27
N GLN A 229 -17.96 -6.05 -16.40
CA GLN A 229 -18.17 -5.29 -17.64
C GLN A 229 -19.61 -5.42 -18.11
N LYS A 230 -20.20 -6.62 -18.07
CA LYS A 230 -21.59 -6.85 -18.45
C LYS A 230 -22.56 -6.03 -17.59
N ALA A 231 -22.36 -6.00 -16.27
CA ALA A 231 -23.20 -5.22 -15.36
C ALA A 231 -23.06 -3.70 -15.63
N TYR A 232 -21.83 -3.25 -15.82
CA TYR A 232 -21.55 -1.84 -16.14
C TYR A 232 -22.21 -1.41 -17.44
N ASP A 233 -22.01 -2.17 -18.53
CA ASP A 233 -22.57 -1.85 -19.85
C ASP A 233 -24.11 -1.84 -19.83
N TRP A 234 -24.70 -2.76 -19.04
CA TRP A 234 -26.14 -2.80 -18.88
C TRP A 234 -26.68 -1.54 -18.18
N ILE A 235 -26.06 -1.12 -17.09
CA ILE A 235 -26.44 0.11 -16.39
C ILE A 235 -26.24 1.32 -17.30
N GLN A 236 -25.11 1.40 -18.00
CA GLN A 236 -24.84 2.49 -18.95
C GLN A 236 -25.89 2.53 -20.07
N SER A 237 -26.37 1.39 -20.55
CA SER A 237 -27.43 1.33 -21.54
C SER A 237 -28.78 1.89 -21.06
N ILE A 238 -29.07 1.76 -19.76
CA ILE A 238 -30.28 2.35 -19.14
C ILE A 238 -30.13 3.87 -18.99
N CYS A 239 -28.92 4.34 -18.73
CA CYS A 239 -28.59 5.76 -18.55
C CYS A 239 -28.27 6.48 -19.86
N ALA A 240 -28.29 5.78 -21.00
CA ALA A 240 -27.94 6.36 -22.28
C ALA A 240 -29.00 7.41 -22.73
N VAL A 241 -28.53 8.64 -22.95
CA VAL A 241 -29.32 9.69 -23.55
C VAL A 241 -29.05 9.69 -25.06
N PRO A 242 -30.07 9.61 -25.93
CA PRO A 242 -29.87 9.65 -27.37
C PRO A 242 -29.25 10.97 -27.83
N GLU A 243 -28.14 10.90 -28.54
CA GLU A 243 -27.47 12.07 -29.12
C GLU A 243 -27.82 12.22 -30.59
N VAL A 244 -27.99 13.46 -31.01
CA VAL A 244 -28.34 13.78 -32.42
C VAL A 244 -27.15 13.39 -33.33
N GLY A 245 -27.43 12.49 -34.31
CA GLY A 245 -26.43 12.03 -35.28
C GLY A 245 -25.81 10.65 -34.95
N GLN A 246 -26.15 10.04 -33.82
CA GLN A 246 -25.77 8.67 -33.50
C GLN A 246 -26.83 7.64 -33.93
N THR A 247 -26.37 6.45 -34.28
CA THR A 247 -27.26 5.32 -34.64
C THR A 247 -27.34 4.37 -33.45
N TYR A 248 -28.56 4.09 -33.00
CA TYR A 248 -28.83 3.19 -31.88
C TYR A 248 -29.54 1.93 -32.37
N HIS A 249 -29.18 0.76 -31.87
CA HIS A 249 -29.88 -0.49 -32.08
C HIS A 249 -30.85 -0.73 -30.92
N GLY A 250 -32.14 -0.67 -31.19
CA GLY A 250 -33.22 -0.91 -30.23
C GLY A 250 -34.16 -2.03 -30.71
N LYS A 251 -34.81 -2.67 -29.72
CA LYS A 251 -35.89 -3.61 -30.00
C LYS A 251 -37.21 -2.81 -30.00
N VAL A 252 -37.94 -2.91 -31.10
CA VAL A 252 -39.32 -2.35 -31.26
C VAL A 252 -40.34 -3.30 -30.67
#